data_5cfd6662643c0fb729ae387934ac0c2c
#
_entry.id   5cfd6662643c0fb729ae387934ac0c2c
#
_cell.length_a   1.000
_cell.length_b   1.000
_cell.length_c   1.000
_cell.angle_alpha   90.00
_cell.angle_beta   90.00
_cell.angle_gamma   90.00
#
_symmetry.space_group_name_H-M   'P 1'
#
loop_
_entity.id
_entity.type
_entity.pdbx_description
1 polymer ?
#
loop_
_entity_poly.entity_id
_entity_poly.type
_entity_poly.pdbx_seq_one_letter_code
_entity_poly.pdbx_strand_id
1 'polypeptide(L)'
;NIAGIEGKYFVSDNWDVNFQFSMNVSLTPKKDYVEGDNSVPDMIIPAQSYINAQMTNNWYVSVGSNYYFKTRNERIHPYLGGALGFQMARIETTEPYTGDTYKDSDDSEELPSQVYVSGSKAGQMYGFKVAAVAGIEYSIAKGFVFGFEMHPLAYRYDLIQICPKGFDKYNASHHNIKIFEMPVVKLGFRF
;
A
#
# COMPACT_ATOMS: atom_id res chain seq x y z
N ASN A 1 6.24 -5.71 4.13
CA ASN A 1 5.99 -5.58 5.58
C ASN A 1 5.58 -4.14 5.84
N ILE A 2 4.34 -3.94 6.28
CA ILE A 2 3.82 -2.62 6.64
C ILE A 2 4.06 -2.48 8.15
N ALA A 3 4.87 -1.52 8.53
CA ALA A 3 5.00 -1.09 9.91
C ALA A 3 3.85 -0.11 10.21
N GLY A 4 3.21 -0.26 11.34
CA GLY A 4 2.11 0.60 11.77
C GLY A 4 2.23 0.98 13.24
N ILE A 5 1.45 1.97 13.62
CA ILE A 5 1.31 2.44 14.99
C ILE A 5 -0.09 2.07 15.48
N GLU A 6 -0.17 1.53 16.69
CA GLU A 6 -1.43 1.22 17.34
C GLU A 6 -1.50 1.96 18.68
N GLY A 7 -2.63 2.63 18.91
CA GLY A 7 -2.98 3.19 20.19
C GLY A 7 -4.12 2.41 20.82
N LYS A 8 -4.03 2.08 22.10
CA LYS A 8 -5.06 1.39 22.87
C LYS A 8 -5.48 2.24 24.06
N TYR A 9 -6.78 2.36 24.26
CA TYR A 9 -7.36 2.98 25.43
C TYR A 9 -8.26 1.98 26.14
N PHE A 10 -7.95 1.72 27.42
CA PHE A 10 -8.74 0.83 28.24
C PHE A 10 -9.93 1.58 28.83
N VAL A 11 -11.13 1.21 28.38
CA VAL A 11 -12.40 1.75 28.85
C VAL A 11 -12.77 1.14 30.21
N SER A 12 -12.34 -0.08 30.44
CA SER A 12 -12.43 -0.79 31.72
C SER A 12 -11.23 -1.75 31.87
N ASP A 13 -11.13 -2.41 33.01
CA ASP A 13 -10.03 -3.37 33.27
C ASP A 13 -9.86 -4.46 32.21
N ASN A 14 -10.94 -4.78 31.51
CA ASN A 14 -10.98 -5.91 30.56
C ASN A 14 -11.32 -5.50 29.13
N TRP A 15 -11.62 -4.22 28.87
CA TRP A 15 -12.02 -3.75 27.55
C TRP A 15 -11.12 -2.63 27.06
N ASP A 16 -10.59 -2.78 25.87
CA ASP A 16 -9.94 -1.69 25.15
C ASP A 16 -10.75 -1.24 23.92
N VAL A 17 -10.48 -0.03 23.52
CA VAL A 17 -10.74 0.50 22.19
C VAL A 17 -9.37 0.81 21.61
N ASN A 18 -9.12 0.33 20.40
CA ASN A 18 -7.85 0.54 19.74
C ASN A 18 -8.01 1.23 18.39
N PHE A 19 -6.99 1.96 18.04
CA PHE A 19 -6.87 2.65 16.78
C PHE A 19 -5.52 2.28 16.18
N GLN A 20 -5.53 1.80 14.94
CA GLN A 20 -4.32 1.44 14.21
C GLN A 20 -4.19 2.29 12.96
N PHE A 21 -3.00 2.78 12.73
CA PHE A 21 -2.62 3.50 11.53
C PHE A 21 -1.35 2.89 10.95
N SER A 22 -1.37 2.63 9.65
CA SER A 22 -0.16 2.26 8.92
C SER A 22 -0.13 2.96 7.57
N MET A 23 1.05 3.31 7.14
CA MET A 23 1.30 3.96 5.86
C MET A 23 2.54 3.34 5.22
N ASN A 24 2.43 3.03 3.94
CA ASN A 24 3.58 2.66 3.14
C ASN A 24 3.61 3.54 1.89
N VAL A 25 4.66 4.32 1.77
CA VAL A 25 4.95 5.13 0.59
C VAL A 25 6.19 4.56 -0.05
N SER A 26 6.05 4.09 -1.28
CA SER A 26 7.17 3.62 -2.07
C SER A 26 7.32 4.52 -3.29
N LEU A 27 8.51 5.07 -3.45
CA LEU A 27 8.88 5.85 -4.61
C LEU A 27 10.00 5.10 -5.34
N THR A 28 9.74 4.73 -6.57
CA THR A 28 10.72 4.05 -7.42
C THR A 28 11.01 4.95 -8.62
N PRO A 29 12.04 5.80 -8.54
CA PRO A 29 12.51 6.54 -9.71
C PRO A 29 13.24 5.56 -10.63
N LYS A 30 12.81 5.50 -11.87
CA LYS A 30 13.50 4.74 -12.91
C LYS A 30 13.91 5.71 -14.03
N LYS A 31 15.19 5.76 -14.31
CA LYS A 31 15.73 6.50 -15.43
C LYS A 31 16.35 5.50 -16.38
N ASP A 32 15.75 5.32 -17.52
CA ASP A 32 16.27 4.47 -18.57
C ASP A 32 16.71 5.33 -19.75
N TYR A 33 17.81 4.96 -20.34
CA TYR A 33 18.33 5.54 -21.56
C TYR A 33 18.47 4.44 -22.60
N VAL A 34 17.86 4.65 -23.74
CA VAL A 34 17.98 3.74 -24.89
C VAL A 34 18.84 4.44 -25.91
N GLU A 35 19.98 3.84 -26.25
CA GLU A 35 20.84 4.37 -27.30
C GLU A 35 20.15 4.23 -28.66
N GLY A 36 20.33 5.25 -29.50
CA GLY A 36 19.86 5.22 -30.86
C GLY A 36 20.70 4.25 -31.71
N ASP A 37 20.11 3.75 -32.77
CA ASP A 37 20.78 2.87 -33.73
C ASP A 37 20.75 3.49 -35.14
N ASN A 38 21.94 3.78 -35.67
CA ASN A 38 22.13 4.33 -37.03
C ASN A 38 22.79 3.28 -37.94
N SER A 39 22.87 2.04 -37.55
CA SER A 39 23.58 1.00 -38.31
C SER A 39 22.89 0.61 -39.62
N VAL A 40 21.60 0.96 -39.76
CA VAL A 40 20.80 0.70 -40.96
C VAL A 40 20.60 2.01 -41.74
N PRO A 41 21.03 2.10 -42.99
CA PRO A 41 21.03 3.37 -43.76
C PRO A 41 19.67 4.07 -43.90
N ASP A 42 18.57 3.32 -43.88
CA ASP A 42 17.23 3.85 -44.05
C ASP A 42 16.34 3.77 -42.81
N MET A 43 16.91 3.35 -41.67
CA MET A 43 16.19 3.27 -40.38
C MET A 43 17.06 3.85 -39.28
N ILE A 44 16.75 5.08 -38.93
CA ILE A 44 17.40 5.74 -37.80
C ILE A 44 16.50 5.62 -36.59
N ILE A 45 17.00 4.95 -35.55
CA ILE A 45 16.33 4.90 -34.24
C ILE A 45 16.98 5.96 -33.37
N PRO A 46 16.28 7.04 -33.03
CA PRO A 46 16.85 8.08 -32.20
C PRO A 46 17.09 7.58 -30.76
N ALA A 47 18.12 8.12 -30.13
CA ALA A 47 18.35 7.91 -28.71
C ALA A 47 17.19 8.49 -27.88
N GLN A 48 16.72 7.72 -26.93
CA GLN A 48 15.58 8.12 -26.09
C GLN A 48 15.94 8.03 -24.60
N SER A 49 15.68 9.11 -23.88
CA SER A 49 15.78 9.12 -22.43
C SER A 49 14.39 9.31 -21.82
N TYR A 50 14.05 8.47 -20.87
CA TYR A 50 12.80 8.63 -20.14
C TYR A 50 13.03 8.45 -18.64
N ILE A 51 12.27 9.21 -17.87
CA ILE A 51 12.19 9.07 -16.43
C ILE A 51 10.81 8.52 -16.11
N ASN A 52 10.78 7.32 -15.59
CA ASN A 52 9.56 6.71 -15.08
C ASN A 52 9.67 6.67 -13.57
N ALA A 53 8.88 7.47 -12.88
CA ALA A 53 8.77 7.41 -11.43
C ALA A 53 7.39 6.88 -11.08
N GLN A 54 7.38 5.80 -10.33
CA GLN A 54 6.16 5.22 -9.79
C GLN A 54 6.10 5.49 -8.29
N MET A 55 5.04 6.14 -7.86
CA MET A 55 4.74 6.35 -6.46
C MET A 55 3.55 5.50 -6.05
N THR A 56 3.75 4.64 -5.07
CA THR A 56 2.68 3.85 -4.48
C THR A 56 2.43 4.35 -3.07
N ASN A 57 1.22 4.85 -2.85
CA ASN A 57 0.72 5.22 -1.53
C ASN A 57 -0.27 4.18 -1.05
N ASN A 58 -0.01 3.62 0.12
CA ASN A 58 -0.90 2.65 0.74
C ASN A 58 -1.12 3.05 2.20
N TRP A 59 -2.37 3.35 2.54
CA TRP A 59 -2.79 3.77 3.86
C TRP A 59 -3.78 2.76 4.41
N TYR A 60 -3.60 2.45 5.66
CA TYR A 60 -4.53 1.62 6.39
C TYR A 60 -4.86 2.25 7.73
N VAL A 61 -6.14 2.35 8.03
CA VAL A 61 -6.67 2.84 9.29
C VAL A 61 -7.64 1.82 9.81
N SER A 62 -7.57 1.48 11.08
CA SER A 62 -8.59 0.64 11.69
C SER A 62 -8.95 1.08 13.10
N VAL A 63 -10.18 0.80 13.45
CA VAL A 63 -10.70 0.95 14.80
C VAL A 63 -11.17 -0.42 15.26
N GLY A 64 -10.79 -0.80 16.45
CA GLY A 64 -11.14 -2.09 17.03
C GLY A 64 -11.51 -1.98 18.50
N SER A 65 -11.99 -3.08 19.02
CA SER A 65 -12.25 -3.24 20.44
C SER A 65 -11.99 -4.68 20.83
N ASN A 66 -11.28 -4.88 21.94
CA ASN A 66 -10.88 -6.19 22.43
C ASN A 66 -11.33 -6.39 23.87
N TYR A 67 -11.69 -7.62 24.16
CA TYR A 67 -11.98 -8.09 25.50
C TYR A 67 -10.86 -9.01 25.99
N TYR A 68 -10.24 -8.66 27.11
CA TYR A 68 -9.15 -9.37 27.74
C TYR A 68 -9.63 -10.36 28.79
N PHE A 69 -9.18 -11.60 28.67
CA PHE A 69 -9.51 -12.64 29.63
C PHE A 69 -8.50 -12.65 30.79
N LYS A 70 -9.01 -12.76 32.01
CA LYS A 70 -8.16 -12.91 33.19
C LYS A 70 -7.52 -14.30 33.18
N THR A 71 -6.21 -14.34 33.36
CA THR A 71 -5.44 -15.57 33.49
C THR A 71 -4.83 -15.71 34.89
N ARG A 72 -4.36 -16.89 35.26
CA ARG A 72 -3.60 -17.10 36.50
C ARG A 72 -2.26 -16.36 36.49
N ASN A 73 -1.70 -16.14 35.33
CA ASN A 73 -0.43 -15.45 35.17
C ASN A 73 -0.70 -13.99 34.78
N GLU A 74 -0.39 -13.07 35.70
CA GLU A 74 -0.59 -11.64 35.47
C GLU A 74 0.21 -11.03 34.30
N ARG A 75 1.12 -11.82 33.72
CA ARG A 75 1.91 -11.37 32.55
C ARG A 75 1.27 -11.76 31.22
N ILE A 76 0.28 -12.66 31.23
CA ILE A 76 -0.32 -13.19 30.01
C ILE A 76 -1.74 -12.66 29.90
N HIS A 77 -2.02 -11.94 28.82
CA HIS A 77 -3.29 -11.29 28.57
C HIS A 77 -3.87 -11.74 27.20
N PRO A 78 -4.56 -12.90 27.13
CA PRO A 78 -5.26 -13.29 25.93
C PRO A 78 -6.49 -12.41 25.73
N TYR A 79 -6.80 -12.10 24.46
CA TYR A 79 -7.94 -11.30 24.11
C TYR A 79 -8.63 -11.77 22.85
N LEU A 80 -9.91 -11.45 22.76
CA LEU A 80 -10.73 -11.58 21.55
C LEU A 80 -11.40 -10.23 21.27
N GLY A 81 -11.55 -9.93 20.00
CA GLY A 81 -12.15 -8.67 19.62
C GLY A 81 -12.62 -8.63 18.17
N GLY A 82 -12.90 -7.41 17.75
CA GLY A 82 -13.26 -7.11 16.38
C GLY A 82 -12.61 -5.82 15.92
N ALA A 83 -12.36 -5.72 14.63
CA ALA A 83 -11.79 -4.53 14.02
C ALA A 83 -12.52 -4.18 12.72
N LEU A 84 -12.70 -2.88 12.51
CA LEU A 84 -13.15 -2.28 11.27
C LEU A 84 -11.99 -1.52 10.66
N GLY A 85 -11.62 -1.84 9.43
CA GLY A 85 -10.50 -1.23 8.74
C GLY A 85 -10.91 -0.58 7.43
N PHE A 86 -10.19 0.48 7.10
CA PHE A 86 -10.25 1.14 5.82
C PHE A 86 -8.85 1.22 5.23
N GLN A 87 -8.73 0.83 3.97
CA GLN A 87 -7.49 0.88 3.21
C GLN A 87 -7.67 1.72 1.96
N MET A 88 -6.72 2.56 1.69
CA MET A 88 -6.61 3.29 0.44
C MET A 88 -5.22 3.02 -0.15
N ALA A 89 -5.21 2.52 -1.38
CA ALA A 89 -3.99 2.37 -2.14
C ALA A 89 -4.10 3.16 -3.45
N ARG A 90 -3.04 3.88 -3.80
CA ARG A 90 -2.99 4.67 -5.01
C ARG A 90 -1.65 4.48 -5.69
N ILE A 91 -1.69 4.23 -6.98
CA ILE A 91 -0.51 4.14 -7.84
C ILE A 91 -0.53 5.36 -8.75
N GLU A 92 0.50 6.17 -8.63
CA GLU A 92 0.75 7.32 -9.50
C GLU A 92 2.01 7.06 -10.30
N THR A 93 1.91 7.24 -11.61
CA THR A 93 3.06 7.26 -12.51
C THR A 93 3.28 8.69 -12.95
N THR A 94 4.49 9.20 -12.81
CA THR A 94 4.85 10.48 -13.39
C THR A 94 4.99 10.34 -14.89
N GLU A 95 4.56 11.36 -15.62
CA GLU A 95 4.78 11.41 -17.08
C GLU A 95 6.29 11.44 -17.33
N PRO A 96 6.79 10.65 -18.28
CA PRO A 96 8.19 10.70 -18.61
C PRO A 96 8.52 11.98 -19.32
N TYR A 97 9.74 12.34 -19.14
CA TYR A 97 10.36 13.42 -19.86
C TYR A 97 10.63 12.96 -21.30
N THR A 98 9.96 13.58 -22.25
CA THR A 98 10.29 13.49 -23.67
C THR A 98 11.28 14.59 -23.96
N GLY A 99 12.56 14.28 -23.84
CA GLY A 99 13.54 15.34 -23.75
C GLY A 99 14.30 15.70 -24.99
N ASP A 100 14.29 14.89 -26.05
CA ASP A 100 15.11 15.17 -27.21
C ASP A 100 14.26 15.20 -28.49
N THR A 101 14.32 16.32 -29.19
CA THR A 101 13.85 16.45 -30.55
C THR A 101 14.88 15.85 -31.48
N TYR A 102 14.46 14.88 -32.27
CA TYR A 102 15.28 14.36 -33.37
C TYR A 102 15.25 15.38 -34.52
N LYS A 103 16.44 15.80 -34.97
CA LYS A 103 16.61 16.59 -36.17
C LYS A 103 17.01 15.66 -37.30
N ASP A 104 16.10 15.47 -38.25
CA ASP A 104 16.49 14.84 -39.50
C ASP A 104 17.41 15.77 -40.29
N SER A 105 18.51 15.25 -40.82
CA SER A 105 19.57 16.04 -41.45
C SER A 105 19.16 16.65 -42.77
N ASP A 106 18.06 16.23 -43.38
CA ASP A 106 17.66 16.66 -44.72
C ASP A 106 16.37 17.48 -44.77
N ASP A 107 15.52 17.39 -43.77
CA ASP A 107 14.31 18.23 -43.69
C ASP A 107 14.26 18.91 -42.32
N SER A 108 14.05 20.22 -42.33
CA SER A 108 13.98 21.06 -41.14
C SER A 108 12.74 20.82 -40.24
N GLU A 109 12.09 19.69 -40.32
CA GLU A 109 11.00 19.32 -39.46
C GLU A 109 11.53 18.57 -38.23
N GLU A 110 11.41 19.22 -37.08
CA GLU A 110 11.66 18.59 -35.78
C GLU A 110 10.55 17.57 -35.51
N LEU A 111 10.87 16.29 -35.60
CA LEU A 111 9.96 15.25 -35.18
C LEU A 111 10.09 15.04 -33.66
N PRO A 112 9.02 15.21 -32.91
CA PRO A 112 9.08 14.95 -31.46
C PRO A 112 9.35 13.46 -31.23
N SER A 113 10.42 13.16 -30.51
CA SER A 113 10.68 11.78 -30.08
C SER A 113 9.55 11.37 -29.12
N GLN A 114 8.64 10.57 -29.59
CA GLN A 114 7.55 10.06 -28.75
C GLN A 114 8.03 8.87 -27.95
N VAL A 115 8.31 9.07 -26.69
CA VAL A 115 8.42 7.98 -25.74
C VAL A 115 7.03 7.68 -25.21
N TYR A 116 6.54 6.50 -25.51
CA TYR A 116 5.25 6.06 -25.01
C TYR A 116 5.30 5.86 -23.50
N VAL A 117 4.42 6.57 -22.82
CA VAL A 117 4.27 6.48 -21.42
C VAL A 117 2.84 6.24 -21.04
N SER A 118 2.66 5.19 -20.30
CA SER A 118 1.43 4.92 -19.62
C SER A 118 1.11 6.05 -18.62
N GLY A 119 -0.08 6.58 -18.72
CA GLY A 119 -0.52 7.80 -18.12
C GLY A 119 -0.33 7.94 -16.61
N SER A 120 -0.42 9.16 -16.19
CA SER A 120 -0.09 9.71 -14.87
C SER A 120 -0.86 9.15 -13.67
N LYS A 121 -1.94 8.41 -13.86
CA LYS A 121 -2.71 7.76 -12.79
C LYS A 121 -3.07 6.37 -13.23
N ALA A 122 -2.30 5.39 -12.75
CA ALA A 122 -2.56 3.99 -13.11
C ALA A 122 -3.80 3.42 -12.40
N GLY A 123 -4.13 3.88 -11.20
CA GLY A 123 -5.33 3.45 -10.50
C GLY A 123 -5.32 3.75 -9.01
N GLN A 124 -6.47 3.52 -8.40
CA GLN A 124 -6.65 3.61 -6.95
C GLN A 124 -7.55 2.49 -6.47
N MET A 125 -7.36 2.10 -5.22
CA MET A 125 -8.16 1.07 -4.57
C MET A 125 -8.61 1.57 -3.21
N TYR A 126 -9.88 1.33 -2.92
CA TYR A 126 -10.46 1.51 -1.60
C TYR A 126 -10.86 0.15 -1.06
N GLY A 127 -10.44 -0.17 0.14
CA GLY A 127 -10.76 -1.42 0.81
C GLY A 127 -11.44 -1.18 2.15
N PHE A 128 -12.56 -1.87 2.40
CA PHE A 128 -13.20 -1.93 3.71
C PHE A 128 -12.99 -3.32 4.27
N LYS A 129 -12.55 -3.39 5.51
CA LYS A 129 -12.25 -4.64 6.19
C LYS A 129 -13.06 -4.75 7.48
N VAL A 130 -13.65 -5.91 7.71
CA VAL A 130 -14.22 -6.32 9.00
C VAL A 130 -13.51 -7.60 9.41
N ALA A 131 -12.95 -7.64 10.60
CA ALA A 131 -12.20 -8.80 11.06
C ALA A 131 -12.56 -9.16 12.50
N ALA A 132 -12.64 -10.46 12.76
CA ALA A 132 -12.51 -10.98 14.10
C ALA A 132 -11.02 -10.97 14.49
N VAL A 133 -10.74 -10.61 15.71
CA VAL A 133 -9.38 -10.47 16.24
C VAL A 133 -9.19 -11.44 17.38
N ALA A 134 -8.09 -12.17 17.39
CA ALA A 134 -7.67 -13.01 18.49
C ALA A 134 -6.19 -12.78 18.75
N GLY A 135 -5.81 -12.58 19.99
CA GLY A 135 -4.42 -12.31 20.32
C GLY A 135 -4.05 -12.64 21.76
N ILE A 136 -2.77 -12.53 21.99
CA ILE A 136 -2.17 -12.70 23.30
C ILE A 136 -1.09 -11.63 23.50
N GLU A 137 -1.12 -10.98 24.63
CA GLU A 137 -0.07 -10.05 25.05
C GLU A 137 0.69 -10.63 26.25
N TYR A 138 1.99 -10.45 26.20
CA TYR A 138 2.91 -10.86 27.26
C TYR A 138 3.67 -9.65 27.80
N SER A 139 3.51 -9.37 29.09
CA SER A 139 4.26 -8.31 29.78
C SER A 139 5.66 -8.80 30.14
N ILE A 140 6.68 -8.39 29.38
CA ILE A 140 8.08 -8.78 29.58
C ILE A 140 8.65 -8.08 30.80
N ALA A 141 8.40 -6.79 30.93
CA ALA A 141 8.86 -5.94 32.04
C ALA A 141 7.79 -4.89 32.35
N LYS A 142 8.03 -4.10 33.44
CA LYS A 142 7.13 -2.97 33.72
C LYS A 142 7.05 -2.06 32.52
N GLY A 143 5.84 -1.95 31.95
CA GLY A 143 5.54 -1.10 30.83
C GLY A 143 5.88 -1.67 29.44
N PHE A 144 6.61 -2.77 29.32
CA PHE A 144 6.95 -3.34 28.01
C PHE A 144 6.13 -4.60 27.70
N VAL A 145 5.43 -4.57 26.57
CA VAL A 145 4.49 -5.62 26.17
C VAL A 145 4.89 -6.15 24.77
N PHE A 146 4.92 -7.46 24.69
CA PHE A 146 5.03 -8.19 23.41
C PHE A 146 3.68 -8.83 23.08
N GLY A 147 3.18 -8.63 21.88
CA GLY A 147 1.90 -9.15 21.45
C GLY A 147 2.01 -9.99 20.19
N PHE A 148 1.12 -10.97 20.12
CA PHE A 148 0.85 -11.76 18.92
C PHE A 148 -0.64 -11.69 18.64
N GLU A 149 -1.00 -11.28 17.43
CA GLU A 149 -2.37 -11.12 17.00
C GLU A 149 -2.61 -11.82 15.67
N MET A 150 -3.75 -12.44 15.54
CA MET A 150 -4.23 -13.07 14.31
C MET A 150 -5.67 -12.66 14.03
N HIS A 151 -6.05 -12.68 12.78
CA HIS A 151 -7.42 -12.49 12.36
C HIS A 151 -8.00 -13.83 11.88
N PRO A 152 -8.70 -14.57 12.75
CA PRO A 152 -9.22 -15.89 12.40
C PRO A 152 -10.26 -15.84 11.29
N LEU A 153 -10.97 -14.73 11.17
CA LEU A 153 -11.91 -14.47 10.08
C LEU A 153 -11.84 -13.00 9.70
N ALA A 154 -11.63 -12.71 8.45
CA ALA A 154 -11.66 -11.38 7.90
C ALA A 154 -12.46 -11.33 6.59
N TYR A 155 -13.33 -10.36 6.49
CA TYR A 155 -14.02 -9.99 5.26
C TYR A 155 -13.49 -8.67 4.75
N ARG A 156 -13.18 -8.60 3.45
CA ARG A 156 -12.73 -7.38 2.80
C ARG A 156 -13.49 -7.14 1.52
N TYR A 157 -13.98 -5.92 1.39
CA TYR A 157 -14.58 -5.41 0.16
C TYR A 157 -13.62 -4.40 -0.47
N ASP A 158 -13.18 -4.68 -1.69
CA ASP A 158 -12.26 -3.83 -2.44
C ASP A 158 -12.98 -3.21 -3.63
N LEU A 159 -12.88 -1.89 -3.74
CA LEU A 159 -13.30 -1.12 -4.91
C LEU A 159 -12.05 -0.64 -5.63
N ILE A 160 -11.82 -1.18 -6.81
CA ILE A 160 -10.66 -0.88 -7.64
C ILE A 160 -11.12 0.05 -8.77
N GLN A 161 -10.45 1.18 -8.91
CA GLN A 161 -10.63 2.11 -10.01
C GLN A 161 -9.39 2.10 -10.89
N ILE A 162 -9.57 1.75 -12.15
CA ILE A 162 -8.52 1.81 -13.16
C ILE A 162 -8.80 3.03 -14.03
N CYS A 163 -7.80 3.88 -14.18
CA CYS A 163 -7.91 5.12 -14.93
C CYS A 163 -6.93 5.09 -16.12
N PRO A 164 -7.25 4.41 -17.21
CA PRO A 164 -6.39 4.41 -18.41
C PRO A 164 -6.40 5.80 -19.05
N LYS A 165 -5.24 6.24 -19.56
CA LYS A 165 -5.15 7.54 -20.23
C LYS A 165 -5.99 7.55 -21.51
N GLY A 166 -6.90 8.51 -21.64
CA GLY A 166 -7.76 8.66 -22.82
C GLY A 166 -8.99 7.77 -22.85
N PHE A 167 -9.27 7.03 -21.79
CA PHE A 167 -10.46 6.19 -21.65
C PHE A 167 -11.26 6.54 -20.41
N ASP A 168 -12.51 6.09 -20.38
CA ASP A 168 -13.35 6.24 -19.20
C ASP A 168 -12.81 5.41 -18.03
N LYS A 169 -13.08 5.90 -16.81
CA LYS A 169 -12.71 5.18 -15.58
C LYS A 169 -13.48 3.87 -15.50
N TYR A 170 -12.75 2.80 -15.27
CA TYR A 170 -13.33 1.48 -15.03
C TYR A 170 -13.31 1.18 -13.52
N ASN A 171 -14.47 0.80 -13.00
CA ASN A 171 -14.62 0.40 -11.60
C ASN A 171 -14.87 -1.10 -11.52
N ALA A 172 -14.11 -1.79 -10.69
CA ALA A 172 -14.31 -3.19 -10.37
C ALA A 172 -14.45 -3.34 -8.86
N SER A 173 -15.40 -4.15 -8.42
CA SER A 173 -15.56 -4.51 -7.02
C SER A 173 -15.17 -5.95 -6.79
N HIS A 174 -14.54 -6.21 -5.64
CA HIS A 174 -14.10 -7.53 -5.28
C HIS A 174 -14.37 -7.83 -3.81
N HIS A 175 -14.93 -9.02 -3.53
CA HIS A 175 -15.23 -9.50 -2.19
C HIS A 175 -14.22 -10.58 -1.83
N ASN A 176 -13.53 -10.43 -0.71
CA ASN A 176 -12.56 -11.38 -0.20
C ASN A 176 -12.94 -11.83 1.20
N ILE A 177 -12.98 -13.14 1.40
CA ILE A 177 -13.07 -13.75 2.72
C ILE A 177 -11.75 -14.45 2.98
N LYS A 178 -11.10 -14.13 4.08
CA LYS A 178 -9.87 -14.77 4.52
C LYS A 178 -10.09 -15.47 5.84
N ILE A 179 -9.67 -16.73 5.89
CA ILE A 179 -9.62 -17.52 7.11
C ILE A 179 -8.15 -17.60 7.51
N PHE A 180 -7.84 -17.27 8.76
CA PHE A 180 -6.49 -17.20 9.31
C PHE A 180 -5.57 -16.27 8.49
N GLU A 181 -5.84 -14.97 8.59
CA GLU A 181 -4.96 -13.98 8.01
C GLU A 181 -3.61 -14.00 8.73
N MET A 182 -2.56 -13.60 7.99
CA MET A 182 -1.17 -13.63 8.47
C MET A 182 -1.02 -12.99 9.86
N PRO A 183 -0.39 -13.66 10.82
CA PRO A 183 -0.26 -13.14 12.16
C PRO A 183 0.63 -11.89 12.21
N VAL A 184 0.31 -11.02 13.15
CA VAL A 184 1.01 -9.76 13.41
C VAL A 184 1.72 -9.85 14.75
N VAL A 185 2.99 -9.46 14.75
CA VAL A 185 3.77 -9.27 15.99
C VAL A 185 3.67 -7.81 16.40
N LYS A 186 3.38 -7.57 17.67
CA LYS A 186 3.23 -6.24 18.26
C LYS A 186 4.25 -6.04 19.36
N LEU A 187 4.87 -4.87 19.39
CA LEU A 187 5.72 -4.41 20.47
C LEU A 187 5.14 -3.10 20.97
N GLY A 188 4.98 -2.96 22.27
CA GLY A 188 4.34 -1.78 22.82
C GLY A 188 4.76 -1.46 24.25
N PHE A 189 4.36 -0.27 24.67
CA PHE A 189 4.50 0.21 26.03
C PHE A 189 3.12 0.41 26.64
N ARG A 190 2.95 -0.05 27.88
CA ARG A 190 1.74 0.15 28.67
C ARG A 190 2.08 1.08 29.84
N PHE A 191 1.34 2.17 29.92
CA PHE A 191 1.47 3.21 30.96
C PHE A 191 0.41 3.04 32.03
#